data_8d67d38ef4a59f884912066a065a1feb
#
_entry.id   8d67d38ef4a59f884912066a065a1feb
#
_cell.length_a   1.000
_cell.length_b   1.000
_cell.length_c   1.000
_cell.angle_alpha   90.00
_cell.angle_beta   90.00
_cell.angle_gamma   90.00
#
_symmetry.space_group_name_H-M   'P 1'
#
loop_
_entity.id
_entity.type
_entity.pdbx_description
1 polymer ?
#
loop_
_entity_poly.entity_id
_entity_poly.type
_entity_poly.pdbx_seq_one_letter_code
_entity_poly.pdbx_strand_id
1 'polypeptide(L)' 'MSPIISIGGKITINKKDAVVTNITKKHVHAVDSDGKTHKITLKQAETL' A
#
# COMPACT_ATOMS: atom_id res chain seq x y z
N MET A 1 1.66 1.29 18.01
CA MET A 1 2.63 1.90 17.11
C MET A 1 2.15 1.73 15.68
N SER A 2 1.98 2.82 14.96
CA SER A 2 1.48 2.75 13.59
C SER A 2 2.56 2.21 12.68
N PRO A 3 2.22 1.32 11.73
CA PRO A 3 3.20 0.87 10.76
C PRO A 3 3.66 2.02 9.89
N ILE A 4 4.96 2.08 9.64
CA ILE A 4 5.51 3.08 8.75
C ILE A 4 5.46 2.53 7.34
N ILE A 5 4.70 3.20 6.47
CA ILE A 5 4.60 2.83 5.07
C ILE A 5 5.50 3.76 4.27
N SER A 6 6.40 3.19 3.52
CA SER A 6 7.32 3.96 2.69
C SER A 6 7.34 3.41 1.27
N ILE A 7 7.79 4.25 0.33
CA ILE A 7 7.92 3.84 -1.06
C ILE A 7 8.91 2.68 -1.14
N GLY A 8 8.54 1.63 -1.86
CA GLY A 8 9.32 0.42 -1.95
C GLY A 8 9.00 -0.62 -0.88
N GLY A 9 8.17 -0.25 0.10
CA GLY A 9 7.74 -1.19 1.13
C GLY A 9 6.70 -2.17 0.60
N LYS A 10 6.59 -3.31 1.26
CA LYS A 10 5.59 -4.31 0.89
C LYS A 10 4.41 -4.25 1.83
N ILE A 11 3.23 -4.35 1.26
CA ILE A 11 1.99 -4.44 2.03
C ILE A 11 1.14 -5.57 1.46
N THR A 12 0.16 -6.01 2.24
CA THR A 12 -0.76 -7.05 1.80
C THR A 12 -2.11 -6.43 1.48
N ILE A 13 -2.60 -6.66 0.27
CA ILE A 13 -3.91 -6.19 -0.18
C ILE A 13 -4.70 -7.40 -0.64
N ASN A 14 -5.87 -7.63 -0.02
CA ASN A 14 -6.75 -8.76 -0.37
C ASN A 14 -5.98 -10.09 -0.39
N LYS A 15 -5.14 -10.29 0.61
CA LYS A 15 -4.31 -11.51 0.76
C LYS A 15 -3.24 -11.66 -0.31
N LYS A 16 -2.94 -10.58 -1.05
CA LYS A 16 -1.87 -10.58 -2.06
C LYS A 16 -0.81 -9.56 -1.68
N ASP A 17 0.43 -9.90 -1.95
CA ASP A 17 1.53 -8.98 -1.71
C ASP A 17 1.53 -7.86 -2.74
N ALA A 18 1.78 -6.65 -2.28
CA ALA A 18 1.89 -5.48 -3.14
C ALA A 18 3.08 -4.65 -2.71
N VAL A 19 3.63 -3.90 -3.66
CA VAL A 19 4.76 -3.01 -3.41
C VAL A 19 4.27 -1.57 -3.53
N VAL A 20 4.58 -0.76 -2.53
CA VAL A 20 4.21 0.64 -2.52
C VAL A 20 5.05 1.38 -3.55
N THR A 21 4.40 2.02 -4.52
CA THR A 21 5.09 2.76 -5.58
C THR A 21 5.01 4.26 -5.37
N ASN A 22 3.97 4.74 -4.67
CA ASN A 22 3.83 6.16 -4.42
C ASN A 22 2.95 6.37 -3.19
N ILE A 23 3.17 7.50 -2.52
CA ILE A 23 2.38 7.88 -1.35
C ILE A 23 1.96 9.33 -1.54
N THR A 24 0.65 9.57 -1.48
CA THR A 24 0.11 10.92 -1.50
C THR A 24 -0.36 11.30 -0.09
N LYS A 25 -0.86 12.51 0.05
CA LYS A 25 -1.30 13.01 1.36
C LYS A 25 -2.40 12.15 2.01
N LYS A 26 -3.24 11.53 1.19
CA LYS A 26 -4.40 10.79 1.68
C LYS A 26 -4.44 9.34 1.23
N HIS A 27 -3.60 8.97 0.27
CA HIS A 27 -3.67 7.67 -0.37
C HIS A 27 -2.30 7.06 -0.52
N VAL A 28 -2.28 5.75 -0.55
CA VAL A 28 -1.08 4.98 -0.86
C VAL A 28 -1.35 4.23 -2.16
N HIS A 29 -0.41 4.32 -3.09
CA HIS A 29 -0.48 3.59 -4.35
C HIS A 29 0.46 2.41 -4.28
N ALA A 30 -0.05 1.24 -4.60
CA ALA A 30 0.74 0.01 -4.58
C ALA A 30 0.43 -0.84 -5.80
N VAL A 31 1.41 -1.58 -6.26
CA VAL A 31 1.25 -2.50 -7.39
C VAL A 31 1.37 -3.93 -6.87
N ASP A 32 0.39 -4.76 -7.18
CA ASP A 32 0.40 -6.14 -6.75
C ASP A 32 1.22 -7.03 -7.71
N SER A 33 1.28 -8.32 -7.40
CA SER A 33 2.06 -9.26 -8.20
C SER A 33 1.52 -9.44 -9.62
N ASP A 34 0.28 -9.07 -9.86
CA ASP A 34 -0.33 -9.10 -11.20
C ASP A 34 -0.03 -7.83 -12.00
N GLY A 35 0.66 -6.88 -11.41
CA GLY A 35 0.95 -5.61 -12.06
C GLY A 35 -0.17 -4.59 -12.01
N LYS A 36 -1.18 -4.83 -11.19
CA LYS A 36 -2.31 -3.90 -11.04
C LYS A 36 -2.02 -2.89 -9.95
N THR A 37 -2.29 -1.63 -10.24
CA THR A 37 -2.14 -0.55 -9.27
C THR A 37 -3.36 -0.49 -8.37
N HIS A 38 -3.13 -0.46 -7.07
CA HIS A 38 -4.18 -0.31 -6.06
C HIS A 38 -4.00 1.02 -5.37
N LYS A 39 -5.12 1.71 -5.15
CA LYS A 39 -5.13 2.97 -4.45
C LYS A 39 -5.94 2.79 -3.17
N ILE A 40 -5.28 2.91 -2.04
CA ILE A 40 -5.93 2.75 -0.72
C ILE A 40 -5.71 4.01 0.10
N THR A 41 -6.62 4.28 1.03
CA THR A 41 -6.45 5.41 1.91
C THR A 41 -5.37 5.11 2.94
N LEU A 42 -4.75 6.16 3.48
CA LEU A 42 -3.76 5.98 4.54
C LEU A 42 -4.35 5.25 5.73
N LYS A 43 -5.61 5.53 6.02
CA LYS A 43 -6.29 4.88 7.13
C LYS A 43 -6.44 3.38 6.89
N GLN A 44 -6.77 2.98 5.68
CA GLN A 44 -6.86 1.57 5.33
C GLN A 44 -5.49 0.90 5.37
N ALA A 45 -4.47 1.59 4.91
CA ALA A 45 -3.12 1.04 4.93
C ALA A 45 -2.63 0.80 6.35
N GLU A 46 -3.03 1.63 7.30
CA GLU A 46 -2.64 1.47 8.71
C GLU A 46 -3.29 0.25 9.35
N THR A 47 -4.42 -0.21 8.82
CA THR A 47 -5.16 -1.35 9.39
C THR A 47 -4.84 -2.67 8.72
N LEU A 48 -4.07 -2.67 7.69
CA LEU A 48 -3.70 -3.90 6.97
C LEU A 48 -2.73 -4.79 7.75
#